data_afe5194c46b4e4351f6fcdfb3c3841bc
#
_entry.id   afe5194c46b4e4351f6fcdfb3c3841bc
#
_cell.length_a   1.000
_cell.length_b   1.000
_cell.length_c   1.000
_cell.angle_alpha   90.00
_cell.angle_beta   90.00
_cell.angle_gamma   90.00
#
_symmetry.space_group_name_H-M   'P 1'
#
loop_
_entity.id
_entity.type
_entity.pdbx_description
1 polymer ?
#
loop_
_entity_poly.entity_id
_entity_poly.type
_entity_poly.pdbx_seq_one_letter_code
_entity_poly.pdbx_strand_id
1 'polypeptide(L)'
;MARWSKTIAAAAILTVVLLVVAGCSSRSLTLDETKWQLAEWTVSSLKPSDFTITAEFANGQISGNGGVNGYSGPYKAGPGTAFAAGPLAGTLLAGPEPATRAESIYQTLLGQAKSYKVADGKLTLYDQGGNESLIYEQATR
;
A
#
# COMPACT_ATOMS: atom_id res chain seq x y z
N MET A 1 73.94 -34.59 28.77
CA MET A 1 72.97 -33.66 29.39
C MET A 1 71.98 -33.26 28.34
N ALA A 2 70.82 -33.87 28.35
CA ALA A 2 69.74 -33.54 27.38
C ALA A 2 68.88 -32.41 27.94
N ARG A 3 68.82 -31.27 27.23
CA ARG A 3 67.87 -30.19 27.53
C ARG A 3 66.62 -30.42 26.71
N TRP A 4 65.56 -30.75 27.39
CA TRP A 4 64.25 -30.88 26.81
C TRP A 4 63.63 -29.51 26.68
N SER A 5 63.46 -29.07 25.45
CA SER A 5 62.67 -27.90 25.11
C SER A 5 61.21 -28.30 25.08
N LYS A 6 60.42 -27.80 26.00
CA LYS A 6 58.97 -27.94 25.98
C LYS A 6 58.41 -26.86 25.03
N THR A 7 58.03 -27.28 23.86
CA THR A 7 57.25 -26.45 22.96
C THR A 7 55.81 -26.47 23.41
N ILE A 8 55.32 -25.35 23.91
CA ILE A 8 53.93 -25.16 24.25
C ILE A 8 53.21 -24.82 22.95
N ALA A 9 52.40 -25.73 22.46
CA ALA A 9 51.50 -25.48 21.35
C ALA A 9 50.33 -24.62 21.86
N ALA A 10 50.31 -23.36 21.48
CA ALA A 10 49.18 -22.48 21.70
C ALA A 10 48.10 -22.81 20.64
N ALA A 11 47.06 -23.49 21.09
CA ALA A 11 45.84 -23.69 20.28
C ALA A 11 45.08 -22.39 20.22
N ALA A 12 45.15 -21.68 19.09
CA ALA A 12 44.31 -20.53 18.82
C ALA A 12 42.89 -21.02 18.48
N ILE A 13 42.00 -20.88 19.43
CA ILE A 13 40.56 -21.11 19.23
C ILE A 13 40.04 -19.90 18.46
N LEU A 14 39.86 -20.05 17.16
CA LEU A 14 39.21 -19.06 16.28
C LEU A 14 37.70 -19.14 16.49
N THR A 15 37.19 -18.32 17.39
CA THR A 15 35.75 -18.18 17.61
C THR A 15 35.17 -17.39 16.40
N VAL A 16 34.61 -18.11 15.45
CA VAL A 16 33.84 -17.48 14.36
C VAL A 16 32.51 -17.01 14.95
N VAL A 17 32.44 -15.74 15.28
CA VAL A 17 31.17 -15.08 15.62
C VAL A 17 30.38 -14.92 14.32
N LEU A 18 29.43 -15.83 14.11
CA LEU A 18 28.46 -15.71 13.01
C LEU A 18 27.50 -14.58 13.37
N LEU A 19 27.77 -13.37 12.89
CA LEU A 19 26.81 -12.27 12.90
C LEU A 19 25.64 -12.65 11.97
N VAL A 20 24.58 -13.19 12.54
CA VAL A 20 23.30 -13.30 11.88
C VAL A 20 22.76 -11.88 11.79
N VAL A 21 23.06 -11.19 10.69
CA VAL A 21 22.36 -9.98 10.31
C VAL A 21 20.94 -10.41 9.94
N ALA A 22 20.03 -10.35 10.91
CA ALA A 22 18.62 -10.40 10.64
C ALA A 22 18.31 -9.15 9.82
N GLY A 23 18.44 -9.27 8.50
CA GLY A 23 17.97 -8.25 7.57
C GLY A 23 16.47 -8.17 7.74
N CYS A 24 15.98 -7.17 8.48
CA CYS A 24 14.64 -6.67 8.32
C CYS A 24 14.53 -6.17 6.88
N SER A 25 14.20 -7.06 5.97
CA SER A 25 13.71 -6.69 4.66
C SER A 25 12.40 -5.97 4.91
N SER A 26 12.45 -4.67 5.03
CA SER A 26 11.28 -3.82 4.83
C SER A 26 10.85 -4.09 3.39
N ARG A 27 10.00 -5.11 3.20
CA ARG A 27 9.27 -5.25 1.95
C ARG A 27 8.49 -3.96 1.81
N SER A 28 8.94 -3.07 0.95
CA SER A 28 8.06 -2.09 0.34
C SER A 28 6.92 -2.90 -0.23
N LEU A 29 5.79 -2.88 0.45
CA LEU A 29 4.58 -3.50 -0.07
C LEU A 29 4.25 -2.71 -1.32
N THR A 30 4.58 -3.26 -2.47
CA THR A 30 4.13 -2.72 -3.74
C THR A 30 2.61 -2.79 -3.75
N LEU A 31 1.95 -1.76 -4.27
CA LEU A 31 0.49 -1.80 -4.42
C LEU A 31 0.05 -2.84 -5.43
N ASP A 32 0.91 -3.21 -6.36
CA ASP A 32 0.60 -4.18 -7.41
C ASP A 32 0.17 -5.53 -6.82
N GLU A 33 -0.81 -6.16 -7.44
CA GLU A 33 -1.45 -7.41 -7.01
C GLU A 33 -2.17 -7.33 -5.65
N THR A 34 -2.68 -6.16 -5.27
CA THR A 34 -3.43 -5.95 -4.03
C THR A 34 -4.87 -5.54 -4.29
N LYS A 35 -5.75 -5.90 -3.34
CA LYS A 35 -7.18 -5.57 -3.38
C LYS A 35 -7.61 -4.92 -2.08
N TRP A 36 -8.39 -3.87 -2.21
CA TRP A 36 -8.78 -2.99 -1.12
C TRP A 36 -10.25 -2.65 -1.17
N GLN A 37 -10.84 -2.44 -0.01
CA GLN A 37 -12.18 -1.89 0.16
C GLN A 37 -12.08 -0.57 0.91
N LEU A 38 -12.74 0.47 0.42
CA LEU A 38 -12.76 1.77 1.08
C LEU A 38 -13.52 1.67 2.40
N ALA A 39 -12.85 2.07 3.48
CA ALA A 39 -13.40 2.08 4.83
C ALA A 39 -13.78 3.50 5.28
N GLU A 40 -12.90 4.48 5.00
CA GLU A 40 -13.09 5.85 5.48
C GLU A 40 -12.63 6.89 4.44
N TRP A 41 -13.19 8.07 4.50
CA TRP A 41 -12.70 9.30 3.89
C TRP A 41 -12.93 10.49 4.83
N THR A 42 -12.18 11.57 4.62
CA THR A 42 -12.13 12.69 5.58
C THR A 42 -12.96 13.91 5.18
N VAL A 43 -13.58 13.90 3.99
CA VAL A 43 -14.18 15.12 3.39
C VAL A 43 -15.70 15.09 3.28
N SER A 44 -16.37 14.04 3.70
CA SER A 44 -17.83 13.91 3.54
C SER A 44 -18.46 13.25 4.74
N SER A 45 -19.71 13.63 5.03
CA SER A 45 -20.55 12.99 6.05
C SER A 45 -21.16 11.66 5.60
N LEU A 46 -21.09 11.34 4.30
CA LEU A 46 -21.45 10.02 3.79
C LEU A 46 -20.45 8.98 4.31
N LYS A 47 -20.94 7.82 4.69
CA LYS A 47 -20.09 6.74 5.16
C LYS A 47 -19.74 5.84 3.97
N PRO A 48 -18.45 5.64 3.64
CA PRO A 48 -18.06 4.75 2.55
C PRO A 48 -18.58 3.32 2.71
N SER A 49 -18.74 2.86 3.96
CA SER A 49 -19.26 1.52 4.27
C SER A 49 -20.71 1.28 3.81
N ASP A 50 -21.46 2.33 3.53
CA ASP A 50 -22.83 2.22 3.00
C ASP A 50 -22.84 1.93 1.48
N PHE A 51 -21.66 1.95 0.86
CA PHE A 51 -21.48 1.77 -0.58
C PHE A 51 -20.41 0.71 -0.85
N THR A 52 -20.47 0.09 -2.02
CA THR A 52 -19.40 -0.81 -2.47
C THR A 52 -18.35 0.00 -3.25
N ILE A 53 -17.29 0.41 -2.57
CA ILE A 53 -16.18 1.15 -3.18
C ILE A 53 -14.91 0.34 -2.98
N THR A 54 -14.32 -0.11 -4.09
CA THR A 54 -13.17 -1.01 -4.10
C THR A 54 -12.06 -0.49 -5.00
N ALA A 55 -10.84 -0.92 -4.71
CA ALA A 55 -9.67 -0.68 -5.55
C ALA A 55 -8.83 -1.95 -5.66
N GLU A 56 -8.54 -2.36 -6.87
CA GLU A 56 -7.61 -3.44 -7.20
C GLU A 56 -6.47 -2.85 -8.02
N PHE A 57 -5.25 -3.11 -7.59
CA PHE A 57 -4.03 -2.68 -8.26
C PHE A 57 -3.36 -3.88 -8.91
N ALA A 58 -3.22 -3.86 -10.21
CA ALA A 58 -2.56 -4.92 -10.97
C ALA A 58 -1.98 -4.39 -12.28
N ASN A 59 -0.75 -4.78 -12.59
CA ASN A 59 -0.11 -4.46 -13.87
C ASN A 59 -0.09 -2.95 -14.21
N GLY A 60 0.11 -2.10 -13.22
CA GLY A 60 0.11 -0.65 -13.41
C GLY A 60 -1.27 -0.02 -13.64
N GLN A 61 -2.34 -0.77 -13.41
CA GLN A 61 -3.72 -0.32 -13.49
C GLN A 61 -4.38 -0.36 -12.12
N ILE A 62 -5.22 0.63 -11.86
CA ILE A 62 -6.20 0.59 -10.77
C ILE A 62 -7.57 0.33 -11.36
N SER A 63 -8.34 -0.54 -10.76
CA SER A 63 -9.72 -0.84 -11.15
C SER A 63 -10.58 -1.14 -9.94
N GLY A 64 -11.88 -1.08 -10.09
CA GLY A 64 -12.81 -1.41 -9.02
C GLY A 64 -14.21 -0.89 -9.28
N ASN A 65 -14.97 -0.75 -8.19
CA ASN A 65 -16.29 -0.14 -8.17
C ASN A 65 -16.22 1.18 -7.40
N GLY A 66 -16.83 2.23 -7.94
CA GLY A 66 -16.84 3.56 -7.35
C GLY A 66 -18.06 3.86 -6.46
N GLY A 67 -18.98 2.92 -6.35
CA GLY A 67 -20.26 3.10 -5.66
C GLY A 67 -21.46 2.75 -6.55
N VAL A 68 -21.43 3.13 -7.82
CA VAL A 68 -22.42 2.77 -8.85
C VAL A 68 -21.73 2.11 -10.02
N ASN A 69 -20.67 2.75 -10.52
CA ASN A 69 -19.98 2.34 -11.75
C ASN A 69 -18.66 1.65 -11.46
N GLY A 70 -18.34 0.66 -12.31
CA GLY A 70 -16.98 0.15 -12.41
C GLY A 70 -16.07 1.22 -13.04
N TYR A 71 -14.82 1.26 -12.62
CA TYR A 71 -13.80 2.17 -13.15
C TYR A 71 -12.48 1.45 -13.36
N SER A 72 -11.65 2.00 -14.22
CA SER A 72 -10.27 1.57 -14.40
C SER A 72 -9.43 2.70 -14.99
N GLY A 73 -8.13 2.63 -14.75
CA GLY A 73 -7.17 3.57 -15.32
C GLY A 73 -5.74 3.26 -14.87
N PRO A 74 -4.76 3.94 -15.44
CA PRO A 74 -3.38 3.77 -15.04
C PRO A 74 -3.12 4.38 -13.66
N TYR A 75 -2.19 3.79 -12.92
CA TYR A 75 -1.63 4.40 -11.72
C TYR A 75 -0.11 4.31 -11.72
N LYS A 76 0.52 5.16 -10.93
CA LYS A 76 1.94 5.12 -10.62
C LYS A 76 2.13 5.17 -9.11
N ALA A 77 3.00 4.32 -8.59
CA ALA A 77 3.39 4.30 -7.20
C ALA A 77 4.93 4.26 -7.12
N GLY A 78 5.51 5.23 -6.39
CA GLY A 78 6.95 5.38 -6.27
C GLY A 78 7.55 6.39 -7.26
N PRO A 79 8.86 6.80 -7.04
CA PRO A 79 9.74 6.31 -5.97
C PRO A 79 9.28 6.73 -4.57
N GLY A 80 9.62 5.92 -3.56
CA GLY A 80 9.21 6.15 -2.18
C GLY A 80 7.71 5.92 -2.00
N THR A 81 7.01 6.92 -1.47
CA THR A 81 5.56 6.87 -1.21
C THR A 81 4.73 7.67 -2.22
N ALA A 82 5.34 8.13 -3.32
CA ALA A 82 4.62 8.88 -4.35
C ALA A 82 3.50 8.04 -4.97
N PHE A 83 2.36 8.68 -5.24
CA PHE A 83 1.20 8.06 -5.85
C PHE A 83 0.55 9.03 -6.85
N ALA A 84 0.08 8.49 -7.96
CA ALA A 84 -0.77 9.22 -8.90
C ALA A 84 -1.70 8.25 -9.61
N ALA A 85 -3.00 8.55 -9.61
CA ALA A 85 -3.95 7.93 -10.51
C ALA A 85 -4.03 8.76 -11.80
N GLY A 86 -3.98 8.10 -12.92
CA GLY A 86 -4.19 8.73 -14.22
C GLY A 86 -5.68 8.89 -14.53
N PRO A 87 -6.02 9.25 -15.80
CA PRO A 87 -7.40 9.36 -16.20
C PRO A 87 -8.16 8.04 -16.03
N LEU A 88 -9.29 8.09 -15.34
CA LEU A 88 -10.14 6.94 -15.09
C LEU A 88 -11.23 6.86 -16.16
N ALA A 89 -11.41 5.67 -16.71
CA ALA A 89 -12.58 5.34 -17.54
C ALA A 89 -13.54 4.48 -16.71
N GLY A 90 -14.82 4.63 -16.94
CA GLY A 90 -15.83 3.87 -16.19
C GLY A 90 -17.12 3.70 -16.97
N THR A 91 -18.00 2.85 -16.47
CA THR A 91 -19.36 2.74 -16.94
C THR A 91 -20.17 4.01 -16.59
N LEU A 92 -21.25 4.27 -17.27
CA LEU A 92 -22.11 5.45 -17.08
C LEU A 92 -23.54 4.99 -16.71
N LEU A 93 -23.65 4.15 -15.72
CA LEU A 93 -24.94 3.72 -15.21
C LEU A 93 -25.50 4.79 -14.27
N ALA A 94 -26.81 5.02 -14.34
CA ALA A 94 -27.50 5.83 -13.36
C ALA A 94 -27.73 5.01 -12.08
N GLY A 95 -27.51 5.64 -10.93
CA GLY A 95 -27.72 5.05 -9.63
C GLY A 95 -28.52 5.98 -8.71
N PRO A 96 -28.90 5.51 -7.51
CA PRO A 96 -29.54 6.35 -6.50
C PRO A 96 -28.60 7.50 -6.10
N GLU A 97 -29.16 8.65 -5.80
CA GLU A 97 -28.44 9.90 -5.54
C GLU A 97 -27.32 9.77 -4.47
N PRO A 98 -27.51 9.10 -3.33
CA PRO A 98 -26.42 8.96 -2.36
C PRO A 98 -25.22 8.20 -2.92
N ALA A 99 -25.42 7.14 -3.69
CA ALA A 99 -24.37 6.35 -4.30
C ALA A 99 -23.64 7.09 -5.43
N THR A 100 -24.36 7.82 -6.26
CA THR A 100 -23.79 8.67 -7.32
C THR A 100 -22.90 9.77 -6.72
N ARG A 101 -23.36 10.37 -5.62
CA ARG A 101 -22.58 11.37 -4.90
C ARG A 101 -21.31 10.77 -4.28
N ALA A 102 -21.43 9.61 -3.67
CA ALA A 102 -20.29 8.88 -3.10
C ALA A 102 -19.25 8.58 -4.17
N GLU A 103 -19.67 8.13 -5.35
CA GLU A 103 -18.80 7.87 -6.50
C GLU A 103 -18.06 9.13 -6.95
N SER A 104 -18.75 10.26 -7.08
CA SER A 104 -18.13 11.53 -7.46
C SER A 104 -17.08 12.00 -6.45
N ILE A 105 -17.37 11.87 -5.15
CA ILE A 105 -16.41 12.16 -4.07
C ILE A 105 -15.20 11.25 -4.19
N TYR A 106 -15.43 9.97 -4.31
CA TYR A 106 -14.35 8.98 -4.40
C TYR A 106 -13.41 9.25 -5.57
N GLN A 107 -13.94 9.44 -6.77
CA GLN A 107 -13.15 9.72 -7.98
C GLN A 107 -12.35 11.02 -7.85
N THR A 108 -12.94 12.04 -7.25
CA THR A 108 -12.25 13.31 -6.98
C THR A 108 -11.06 13.11 -6.03
N LEU A 109 -11.28 12.45 -4.91
CA LEU A 109 -10.23 12.20 -3.93
C LEU A 109 -9.12 11.30 -4.48
N LEU A 110 -9.48 10.28 -5.25
CA LEU A 110 -8.51 9.40 -5.89
C LEU A 110 -7.63 10.15 -6.90
N GLY A 111 -8.22 11.05 -7.69
CA GLY A 111 -7.49 11.91 -8.64
C GLY A 111 -6.58 12.95 -7.97
N GLN A 112 -6.90 13.34 -6.74
CA GLN A 112 -6.11 14.30 -5.95
C GLN A 112 -5.02 13.66 -5.09
N ALA A 113 -5.01 12.34 -4.94
CA ALA A 113 -4.03 11.62 -4.15
C ALA A 113 -2.61 11.81 -4.73
N LYS A 114 -1.63 12.05 -3.84
CA LYS A 114 -0.23 12.33 -4.20
C LYS A 114 0.76 11.39 -3.54
N SER A 115 0.37 10.78 -2.44
CA SER A 115 1.22 9.79 -1.76
C SER A 115 0.37 8.70 -1.10
N TYR A 116 1.02 7.61 -0.71
CA TYR A 116 0.37 6.48 -0.08
C TYR A 116 1.23 5.87 1.03
N LYS A 117 0.56 5.16 1.91
CA LYS A 117 1.19 4.32 2.93
C LYS A 117 0.40 3.02 3.06
N VAL A 118 1.10 1.90 3.10
CA VAL A 118 0.53 0.60 3.48
C VAL A 118 1.12 0.18 4.81
N ALA A 119 0.27 0.02 5.81
CA ALA A 119 0.66 -0.42 7.15
C ALA A 119 -0.54 -1.06 7.85
N ASP A 120 -0.29 -2.11 8.64
CA ASP A 120 -1.29 -2.76 9.51
C ASP A 120 -2.57 -3.19 8.77
N GLY A 121 -2.43 -3.70 7.53
CA GLY A 121 -3.55 -4.13 6.70
C GLY A 121 -4.40 -3.00 6.13
N LYS A 122 -3.91 -1.76 6.19
CA LYS A 122 -4.57 -0.58 5.63
C LYS A 122 -3.72 0.08 4.56
N LEU A 123 -4.41 0.60 3.54
CA LEU A 123 -3.85 1.51 2.55
C LEU A 123 -4.43 2.90 2.80
N THR A 124 -3.58 3.86 3.07
CA THR A 124 -3.97 5.27 3.20
C THR A 124 -3.42 6.06 2.02
N LEU A 125 -4.28 6.80 1.34
CA LEU A 125 -3.89 7.79 0.34
C LEU A 125 -3.93 9.18 0.97
N TYR A 126 -2.95 10.00 0.60
CA TYR A 126 -2.78 11.36 1.11
C TYR A 126 -2.90 12.36 -0.03
N ASP A 127 -3.46 13.52 0.26
CA ASP A 127 -3.54 14.64 -0.66
C ASP A 127 -2.21 15.38 -0.80
N GLN A 128 -2.19 16.45 -1.58
CA GLN A 128 -1.01 17.28 -1.79
C GLN A 128 -0.51 17.95 -0.50
N GLY A 129 -1.39 18.20 0.46
CA GLY A 129 -1.05 18.77 1.77
C GLY A 129 -0.54 17.74 2.77
N GLY A 130 -0.50 16.45 2.41
CA GLY A 130 -0.13 15.37 3.30
C GLY A 130 -1.25 14.96 4.28
N ASN A 131 -2.50 15.35 4.01
CA ASN A 131 -3.64 14.95 4.80
C ASN A 131 -4.19 13.62 4.31
N GLU A 132 -4.62 12.75 5.23
CA GLU A 132 -5.32 11.53 4.88
C GLU A 132 -6.60 11.86 4.12
N SER A 133 -6.82 11.23 3.00
CA SER A 133 -8.01 11.46 2.16
C SER A 133 -8.85 10.21 1.97
N LEU A 134 -8.25 9.09 1.63
CA LEU A 134 -8.90 7.79 1.46
C LEU A 134 -8.18 6.74 2.30
N ILE A 135 -8.93 6.00 3.10
CA ILE A 135 -8.41 4.92 3.93
C ILE A 135 -9.14 3.63 3.55
N TYR A 136 -8.36 2.65 3.11
CA TYR A 136 -8.85 1.35 2.71
C TYR A 136 -8.41 0.27 3.70
N GLU A 137 -9.23 -0.76 3.81
CA GLU A 137 -8.89 -2.02 4.44
C GLU A 137 -8.65 -3.09 3.39
N GLN A 138 -7.79 -4.05 3.70
CA GLN A 138 -7.53 -5.15 2.80
C GLN A 138 -8.81 -5.94 2.57
N ALA A 139 -9.19 -6.13 1.30
CA ALA A 139 -10.36 -6.92 0.97
C ALA A 139 -10.11 -8.37 1.37
N THR A 140 -11.01 -8.93 2.19
CA THR A 140 -11.02 -10.36 2.49
C THR A 140 -11.33 -11.15 1.23
N ARG A 141 -10.57 -12.23 1.02
CA ARG A 141 -10.77 -13.15 -0.11
C ARG A 141 -12.08 -13.90 0.01
#